data_df31a3c803b0f53d154d4a95fc7c755f
#
_entry.id   df31a3c803b0f53d154d4a95fc7c755f
#
_cell.length_a   1.000
_cell.length_b   1.000
_cell.length_c   1.000
_cell.angle_alpha   90.00
_cell.angle_beta   90.00
_cell.angle_gamma   90.00
#
_symmetry.space_group_name_H-M   'P 1'
#
loop_
_entity.id
_entity.type
_entity.pdbx_description
1 polymer ?
#
loop_
_entity_poly.entity_id
_entity_poly.type
_entity_poly.pdbx_seq_one_letter_code
_entity_poly.pdbx_strand_id
1 'polypeptide(L)'
;MKVTVVGAGNVGATCADVIAQKDIVQEVVLLDIKEGIAEGKSLDIWQTSPINLYDTRMTGSMNDYSLTANSDVVVITSGLPRKPGMSRDDLIATNAGIVRGVTENVIRHSPDAIIIVVSNPLDVMTYCAFLTAHVDSSRVFGMAGILDTARYRAFLAEALNTSPKDIQAVLMGGHGDTMVPLPRYTTVAGIPVTELIEKDKLDAIVERTKKGGGELVNLMGTSAWYAPGAAAAQMVEAIVKDQKRIFPCCAWLQGEYGLKDIYLGVPVKLGRKGIEEIIELKLTSDEMALLHSSATSVKEVMDVLDNMGAAVK
;
A
#
# COMPACT_ATOMS: atom_id res chain seq x y z
N MET A 1 -5.98 -13.14 16.42
CA MET A 1 -5.93 -12.82 14.98
C MET A 1 -4.57 -13.18 14.44
N LYS A 2 -4.51 -13.56 13.16
CA LYS A 2 -3.29 -13.94 12.45
C LYS A 2 -3.12 -13.03 11.22
N VAL A 3 -1.91 -12.58 10.98
CA VAL A 3 -1.54 -11.82 9.77
C VAL A 3 -0.45 -12.58 9.01
N THR A 4 -0.59 -12.68 7.71
CA THR A 4 0.46 -13.19 6.83
C THR A 4 1.06 -12.07 6.00
N VAL A 5 2.39 -12.03 5.90
CA VAL A 5 3.13 -11.17 4.98
C VAL A 5 3.85 -12.07 3.96
N VAL A 6 3.51 -11.93 2.70
CA VAL A 6 4.11 -12.69 1.60
C VAL A 6 5.14 -11.84 0.88
N GLY A 7 6.39 -12.28 0.92
CA GLY A 7 7.58 -11.56 0.50
C GLY A 7 8.39 -11.08 1.71
N ALA A 8 9.47 -11.79 2.05
CA ALA A 8 10.37 -11.43 3.14
C ALA A 8 11.52 -10.49 2.69
N GLY A 9 11.28 -9.70 1.65
CA GLY A 9 12.16 -8.59 1.29
C GLY A 9 12.19 -7.52 2.39
N ASN A 10 12.85 -6.39 2.12
CA ASN A 10 12.96 -5.33 3.14
C ASN A 10 11.60 -4.75 3.53
N VAL A 11 10.68 -4.53 2.57
CA VAL A 11 9.34 -4.00 2.86
C VAL A 11 8.53 -4.97 3.71
N GLY A 12 8.47 -6.25 3.32
CA GLY A 12 7.70 -7.26 4.04
C GLY A 12 8.24 -7.51 5.44
N ALA A 13 9.56 -7.61 5.60
CA ALA A 13 10.18 -7.75 6.91
C ALA A 13 9.91 -6.54 7.82
N THR A 14 9.99 -5.31 7.28
CA THR A 14 9.64 -4.10 8.03
C THR A 14 8.15 -4.10 8.42
N CYS A 15 7.26 -4.51 7.51
CA CYS A 15 5.83 -4.61 7.82
C CYS A 15 5.59 -5.61 8.97
N ALA A 16 6.19 -6.80 8.88
CA ALA A 16 6.07 -7.84 9.90
C ALA A 16 6.62 -7.39 11.25
N ASP A 17 7.79 -6.74 11.27
CA ASP A 17 8.42 -6.19 12.47
C ASP A 17 7.54 -5.12 13.14
N VAL A 18 7.04 -4.16 12.35
CA VAL A 18 6.16 -3.10 12.90
C VAL A 18 4.84 -3.68 13.45
N ILE A 19 4.25 -4.70 12.80
CA ILE A 19 3.06 -5.37 13.31
C ILE A 19 3.36 -6.07 14.63
N ALA A 20 4.49 -6.79 14.71
CA ALA A 20 4.91 -7.49 15.90
C ALA A 20 5.14 -6.52 17.07
N GLN A 21 5.92 -5.45 16.86
CA GLN A 21 6.20 -4.44 17.89
C GLN A 21 4.95 -3.70 18.39
N LYS A 22 3.92 -3.58 17.55
CA LYS A 22 2.63 -2.99 17.95
C LYS A 22 1.77 -3.95 18.78
N ASP A 23 2.13 -5.21 18.85
CA ASP A 23 1.44 -6.26 19.60
C ASP A 23 -0.08 -6.31 19.34
N ILE A 24 -0.44 -6.23 18.06
CA ILE A 24 -1.84 -6.09 17.64
C ILE A 24 -2.48 -7.39 17.17
N VAL A 25 -1.69 -8.46 17.03
CA VAL A 25 -2.13 -9.79 16.61
C VAL A 25 -1.40 -10.87 17.41
N GLN A 26 -1.95 -12.08 17.42
CA GLN A 26 -1.33 -13.22 18.12
C GLN A 26 -0.16 -13.80 17.33
N GLU A 27 -0.25 -13.77 15.99
CA GLU A 27 0.77 -14.37 15.13
C GLU A 27 0.94 -13.57 13.83
N VAL A 28 2.20 -13.42 13.42
CA VAL A 28 2.60 -12.96 12.09
C VAL A 28 3.34 -14.09 11.40
N VAL A 29 2.86 -14.50 10.23
CA VAL A 29 3.53 -15.45 9.34
C VAL A 29 4.24 -14.67 8.24
N LEU A 30 5.54 -14.91 8.06
CA LEU A 30 6.35 -14.31 6.99
C LEU A 30 6.74 -15.39 6.00
N LEU A 31 6.41 -15.23 4.73
CA LEU A 31 6.74 -16.18 3.67
C LEU A 31 7.68 -15.57 2.63
N ASP A 32 8.56 -16.40 2.09
CA ASP A 32 9.38 -16.08 0.91
C ASP A 32 9.61 -17.34 0.08
N ILE A 33 10.02 -17.18 -1.16
CA ILE A 33 10.44 -18.29 -2.03
C ILE A 33 11.90 -18.65 -1.82
N LYS A 34 12.69 -17.77 -1.21
CA LYS A 34 14.11 -17.96 -0.99
C LYS A 34 14.36 -18.64 0.34
N GLU A 35 15.07 -19.77 0.28
CA GLU A 35 15.40 -20.58 1.45
C GLU A 35 16.09 -19.77 2.57
N GLY A 36 15.64 -19.97 3.80
CA GLY A 36 16.20 -19.40 5.01
C GLY A 36 15.92 -17.91 5.25
N ILE A 37 15.40 -17.17 4.26
CA ILE A 37 15.20 -15.72 4.40
C ILE A 37 14.03 -15.40 5.32
N ALA A 38 12.89 -16.03 5.11
CA ALA A 38 11.71 -15.79 5.93
C ALA A 38 11.92 -16.34 7.36
N GLU A 39 12.48 -17.51 7.47
CA GLU A 39 12.81 -18.15 8.74
C GLU A 39 13.80 -17.32 9.56
N GLY A 40 14.90 -16.90 8.92
CA GLY A 40 15.95 -16.10 9.57
C GLY A 40 15.42 -14.74 10.05
N LYS A 41 14.70 -14.00 9.20
CA LYS A 41 14.13 -12.71 9.57
C LYS A 41 13.04 -12.84 10.65
N SER A 42 12.20 -13.86 10.58
CA SER A 42 11.20 -14.10 11.62
C SER A 42 11.84 -14.44 12.96
N LEU A 43 12.90 -15.22 12.95
CA LEU A 43 13.66 -15.53 14.17
C LEU A 43 14.33 -14.27 14.76
N ASP A 44 14.96 -13.45 13.92
CA ASP A 44 15.60 -12.20 14.33
C ASP A 44 14.58 -11.21 14.93
N ILE A 45 13.45 -11.00 14.24
CA ILE A 45 12.35 -10.17 14.77
C ILE A 45 11.83 -10.75 16.09
N TRP A 46 11.61 -12.08 16.18
CA TRP A 46 11.12 -12.70 17.41
C TRP A 46 12.09 -12.51 18.59
N GLN A 47 13.39 -12.49 18.35
CA GLN A 47 14.39 -12.23 19.38
C GLN A 47 14.33 -10.80 19.94
N THR A 48 13.67 -9.85 19.26
CA THR A 48 13.44 -8.51 19.81
C THR A 48 12.27 -8.47 20.79
N SER A 49 11.42 -9.53 20.86
CA SER A 49 10.23 -9.52 21.72
C SER A 49 10.50 -9.29 23.20
N PRO A 50 11.51 -9.91 23.84
CA PRO A 50 11.81 -9.63 25.26
C PRO A 50 12.44 -8.25 25.48
N ILE A 51 12.95 -7.60 24.43
CA ILE A 51 13.54 -6.26 24.47
C ILE A 51 12.46 -5.20 24.32
N ASN A 52 11.57 -5.38 23.32
CA ASN A 52 10.51 -4.43 22.95
C ASN A 52 9.18 -4.71 23.66
N LEU A 53 9.11 -5.79 24.45
CA LEU A 53 8.00 -6.18 25.32
C LEU A 53 6.69 -6.39 24.52
N TYR A 54 6.71 -7.31 23.57
CA TYR A 54 5.51 -7.77 22.84
C TYR A 54 5.41 -9.30 22.83
N ASP A 55 4.21 -9.83 22.70
CA ASP A 55 3.91 -11.27 22.71
C ASP A 55 3.57 -11.83 21.31
N THR A 56 3.38 -10.98 20.31
CA THR A 56 3.07 -11.39 18.92
C THR A 56 4.11 -12.41 18.41
N ARG A 57 3.65 -13.62 18.12
CA ARG A 57 4.55 -14.70 17.64
C ARG A 57 4.93 -14.47 16.19
N MET A 58 6.20 -14.70 15.87
CA MET A 58 6.73 -14.68 14.51
C MET A 58 6.98 -16.10 14.00
N THR A 59 6.45 -16.41 12.81
CA THR A 59 6.70 -17.69 12.11
C THR A 59 7.19 -17.39 10.70
N GLY A 60 8.33 -17.96 10.30
CA GLY A 60 8.88 -17.81 8.95
C GLY A 60 8.89 -19.14 8.21
N SER A 61 8.64 -19.12 6.90
CA SER A 61 8.75 -20.31 6.08
C SER A 61 9.04 -20.05 4.62
N MET A 62 9.76 -20.96 4.00
CA MET A 62 9.97 -20.98 2.56
C MET A 62 8.75 -21.65 1.89
N ASN A 63 7.93 -20.83 1.24
CA ASN A 63 6.84 -21.27 0.34
C ASN A 63 5.79 -22.25 0.93
N ASP A 64 5.73 -22.41 2.25
CA ASP A 64 4.70 -23.25 2.88
C ASP A 64 3.45 -22.43 3.21
N TYR A 65 2.55 -22.34 2.26
CA TYR A 65 1.29 -21.63 2.41
C TYR A 65 0.31 -22.27 3.40
N SER A 66 0.54 -23.52 3.84
CA SER A 66 -0.30 -24.14 4.87
C SER A 66 -0.26 -23.38 6.20
N LEU A 67 0.88 -22.72 6.48
CA LEU A 67 1.06 -21.87 7.66
C LEU A 67 0.21 -20.60 7.62
N THR A 68 -0.20 -20.16 6.42
CA THR A 68 -1.08 -18.97 6.26
C THR A 68 -2.52 -19.26 6.59
N ALA A 69 -2.90 -20.52 6.79
CA ALA A 69 -4.28 -20.93 6.98
C ALA A 69 -4.99 -20.09 8.06
N ASN A 70 -6.21 -19.64 7.73
CA ASN A 70 -7.05 -18.81 8.59
C ASN A 70 -6.42 -17.45 8.96
N SER A 71 -5.63 -16.86 8.07
CA SER A 71 -5.18 -15.47 8.24
C SER A 71 -6.36 -14.50 8.12
N ASP A 72 -6.44 -13.55 9.03
CA ASP A 72 -7.44 -12.46 8.99
C ASP A 72 -7.06 -11.41 7.93
N VAL A 73 -5.75 -11.13 7.82
CA VAL A 73 -5.21 -10.18 6.84
C VAL A 73 -3.96 -10.79 6.19
N VAL A 74 -3.85 -10.61 4.88
CA VAL A 74 -2.63 -10.95 4.12
C VAL A 74 -2.08 -9.72 3.43
N VAL A 75 -0.80 -9.45 3.63
CA VAL A 75 -0.07 -8.37 2.97
C VAL A 75 0.84 -8.96 1.89
N ILE A 76 0.62 -8.59 0.63
CA ILE A 76 1.41 -9.07 -0.50
C ILE A 76 2.46 -8.01 -0.85
N THR A 77 3.72 -8.30 -0.52
CA THR A 77 4.87 -7.46 -0.87
C THR A 77 5.79 -8.12 -1.90
N SER A 78 5.39 -9.31 -2.38
CA SER A 78 6.14 -10.10 -3.36
C SER A 78 6.17 -9.42 -4.72
N GLY A 79 7.34 -9.37 -5.33
CA GLY A 79 7.53 -8.80 -6.67
C GLY A 79 8.99 -8.50 -6.92
N LEU A 80 9.35 -8.30 -8.17
CA LEU A 80 10.69 -7.92 -8.56
C LEU A 80 10.76 -6.39 -8.78
N PRO A 81 11.81 -5.73 -8.33
CA PRO A 81 12.08 -4.35 -8.72
C PRO A 81 12.45 -4.30 -10.21
N ARG A 82 12.19 -3.16 -10.84
CA ARG A 82 12.59 -2.95 -12.23
C ARG A 82 14.11 -3.07 -12.37
N LYS A 83 14.55 -3.93 -13.28
CA LYS A 83 15.98 -4.12 -13.60
C LYS A 83 16.39 -3.25 -14.79
N PRO A 84 17.66 -2.86 -14.91
CA PRO A 84 18.16 -2.21 -16.14
C PRO A 84 17.84 -3.05 -17.37
N GLY A 85 17.34 -2.40 -18.41
CA GLY A 85 16.95 -3.06 -19.68
C GLY A 85 15.56 -3.69 -19.68
N MET A 86 14.87 -3.78 -18.54
CA MET A 86 13.49 -4.29 -18.46
C MET A 86 12.50 -3.21 -18.89
N SER A 87 11.62 -3.52 -19.84
CA SER A 87 10.51 -2.66 -20.21
C SER A 87 9.48 -2.56 -19.08
N ARG A 88 8.55 -1.60 -19.20
CA ARG A 88 7.41 -1.50 -18.27
C ARG A 88 6.51 -2.75 -18.36
N ASP A 89 6.28 -3.21 -19.58
CA ASP A 89 5.39 -4.35 -19.83
C ASP A 89 5.99 -5.66 -19.33
N ASP A 90 7.31 -5.86 -19.46
CA ASP A 90 8.00 -7.01 -18.88
C ASP A 90 7.88 -7.04 -17.35
N LEU A 91 7.97 -5.87 -16.71
CA LEU A 91 7.78 -5.76 -15.25
C LEU A 91 6.36 -6.12 -14.85
N ILE A 92 5.36 -5.60 -15.58
CA ILE A 92 3.94 -5.89 -15.33
C ILE A 92 3.69 -7.39 -15.48
N ALA A 93 4.12 -8.01 -16.58
CA ALA A 93 3.93 -9.43 -16.86
C ALA A 93 4.55 -10.30 -15.75
N THR A 94 5.79 -10.00 -15.37
CA THR A 94 6.52 -10.74 -14.33
C THR A 94 5.82 -10.63 -12.98
N ASN A 95 5.50 -9.41 -12.55
CA ASN A 95 4.89 -9.20 -11.25
C ASN A 95 3.43 -9.66 -11.19
N ALA A 96 2.69 -9.59 -12.30
CA ALA A 96 1.35 -10.16 -12.39
C ALA A 96 1.36 -11.68 -12.19
N GLY A 97 2.31 -12.39 -12.80
CA GLY A 97 2.49 -13.82 -12.56
C GLY A 97 2.77 -14.16 -11.09
N ILE A 98 3.63 -13.36 -10.44
CA ILE A 98 3.94 -13.53 -9.01
C ILE A 98 2.71 -13.26 -8.15
N VAL A 99 2.04 -12.11 -8.33
CA VAL A 99 0.88 -11.70 -7.52
C VAL A 99 -0.28 -12.68 -7.72
N ARG A 100 -0.52 -13.16 -8.93
CA ARG A 100 -1.53 -14.20 -9.23
C ARG A 100 -1.25 -15.46 -8.42
N GLY A 101 -0.04 -16.05 -8.55
CA GLY A 101 0.31 -17.27 -7.85
C GLY A 101 0.26 -17.14 -6.32
N VAL A 102 0.66 -15.99 -5.78
CA VAL A 102 0.52 -15.68 -4.35
C VAL A 102 -0.94 -15.61 -3.95
N THR A 103 -1.76 -14.87 -4.70
CA THR A 103 -3.19 -14.69 -4.40
C THR A 103 -3.96 -16.00 -4.45
N GLU A 104 -3.73 -16.87 -5.44
CA GLU A 104 -4.33 -18.19 -5.55
C GLU A 104 -4.04 -19.06 -4.31
N ASN A 105 -2.78 -19.07 -3.87
CA ASN A 105 -2.39 -19.82 -2.69
C ASN A 105 -2.99 -19.22 -1.40
N VAL A 106 -2.99 -17.90 -1.27
CA VAL A 106 -3.62 -17.20 -0.13
C VAL A 106 -5.09 -17.55 -0.02
N ILE A 107 -5.87 -17.41 -1.08
CA ILE A 107 -7.32 -17.67 -1.06
C ILE A 107 -7.61 -19.15 -0.78
N ARG A 108 -6.76 -20.07 -1.25
CA ARG A 108 -6.91 -21.51 -0.95
C ARG A 108 -6.81 -21.83 0.54
N HIS A 109 -5.94 -21.16 1.26
CA HIS A 109 -5.68 -21.42 2.68
C HIS A 109 -6.40 -20.44 3.63
N SER A 110 -6.75 -19.25 3.15
CA SER A 110 -7.41 -18.18 3.90
C SER A 110 -8.50 -17.51 3.05
N PRO A 111 -9.60 -18.22 2.75
CA PRO A 111 -10.64 -17.71 1.83
C PRO A 111 -11.34 -16.46 2.34
N ASP A 112 -11.31 -16.20 3.65
CA ASP A 112 -11.94 -15.04 4.28
C ASP A 112 -10.97 -13.88 4.53
N ALA A 113 -9.69 -14.02 4.18
CA ALA A 113 -8.68 -12.98 4.42
C ALA A 113 -8.98 -11.67 3.67
N ILE A 114 -8.60 -10.56 4.29
CA ILE A 114 -8.48 -9.27 3.63
C ILE A 114 -7.09 -9.21 3.02
N ILE A 115 -6.97 -8.78 1.77
CA ILE A 115 -5.72 -8.73 1.01
C ILE A 115 -5.30 -7.28 0.82
N ILE A 116 -4.12 -6.93 1.32
CA ILE A 116 -3.46 -5.64 1.10
C ILE A 116 -2.31 -5.86 0.13
N VAL A 117 -2.35 -5.21 -1.03
CA VAL A 117 -1.29 -5.29 -2.05
C VAL A 117 -0.31 -4.13 -1.87
N VAL A 118 0.99 -4.44 -1.89
CA VAL A 118 2.09 -3.47 -1.82
C VAL A 118 3.00 -3.58 -3.05
N SER A 119 2.88 -4.68 -3.80
CA SER A 119 3.66 -4.96 -5.01
C SER A 119 3.44 -3.92 -6.10
N ASN A 120 4.49 -3.58 -6.85
CA ASN A 120 4.45 -2.58 -7.91
C ASN A 120 4.46 -3.22 -9.33
N PRO A 121 3.82 -2.55 -10.31
CA PRO A 121 3.06 -1.29 -10.26
C PRO A 121 1.76 -1.46 -9.46
N LEU A 122 1.59 -0.65 -8.41
CA LEU A 122 0.63 -0.93 -7.34
C LEU A 122 -0.81 -1.08 -7.83
N ASP A 123 -1.32 -0.10 -8.57
CA ASP A 123 -2.73 -0.07 -8.98
C ASP A 123 -3.07 -1.31 -9.83
N VAL A 124 -2.17 -1.68 -10.74
CA VAL A 124 -2.33 -2.86 -11.63
C VAL A 124 -2.13 -4.17 -10.88
N MET A 125 -1.19 -4.24 -9.92
CA MET A 125 -1.01 -5.45 -9.11
C MET A 125 -2.19 -5.66 -8.16
N THR A 126 -2.83 -4.59 -7.66
CA THR A 126 -4.06 -4.66 -6.89
C THR A 126 -5.21 -5.18 -7.76
N TYR A 127 -5.34 -4.69 -8.99
CA TYR A 127 -6.31 -5.20 -9.96
C TYR A 127 -6.06 -6.68 -10.30
N CYS A 128 -4.81 -7.08 -10.50
CA CYS A 128 -4.44 -8.48 -10.74
C CYS A 128 -4.85 -9.39 -9.57
N ALA A 129 -4.57 -8.97 -8.33
CA ALA A 129 -4.97 -9.69 -7.13
C ALA A 129 -6.49 -9.82 -7.02
N PHE A 130 -7.24 -8.75 -7.30
CA PHE A 130 -8.70 -8.74 -7.28
C PHE A 130 -9.30 -9.72 -8.30
N LEU A 131 -8.84 -9.68 -9.56
CA LEU A 131 -9.28 -10.60 -10.61
C LEU A 131 -9.02 -12.06 -10.23
N THR A 132 -7.91 -12.32 -9.52
CA THR A 132 -7.50 -13.68 -9.13
C THR A 132 -8.24 -14.17 -7.89
N ALA A 133 -8.52 -13.29 -6.94
CA ALA A 133 -9.12 -13.67 -5.66
C ALA A 133 -10.60 -14.07 -5.78
N HIS A 134 -11.35 -13.54 -6.75
CA HIS A 134 -12.79 -13.78 -6.93
C HIS A 134 -13.62 -13.51 -5.66
N VAL A 135 -13.26 -12.47 -4.92
CA VAL A 135 -13.94 -12.02 -3.70
C VAL A 135 -14.46 -10.60 -3.86
N ASP A 136 -15.23 -10.12 -2.88
CA ASP A 136 -15.69 -8.73 -2.88
C ASP A 136 -14.50 -7.74 -2.90
N SER A 137 -14.63 -6.67 -3.67
CA SER A 137 -13.57 -5.66 -3.84
C SER A 137 -13.20 -4.93 -2.54
N SER A 138 -14.11 -4.88 -1.58
CA SER A 138 -13.84 -4.33 -0.25
C SER A 138 -12.75 -5.08 0.51
N ARG A 139 -12.46 -6.33 0.10
CA ARG A 139 -11.45 -7.21 0.71
C ARG A 139 -10.11 -7.21 -0.02
N VAL A 140 -10.01 -6.58 -1.18
CA VAL A 140 -8.75 -6.50 -1.96
C VAL A 140 -8.46 -5.06 -2.32
N PHE A 141 -7.41 -4.49 -1.78
CA PHE A 141 -7.04 -3.09 -2.00
C PHE A 141 -5.53 -2.87 -1.84
N GLY A 142 -5.05 -1.72 -2.34
CA GLY A 142 -3.63 -1.43 -2.39
C GLY A 142 -3.18 -0.38 -1.37
N MET A 143 -1.95 -0.55 -0.85
CA MET A 143 -1.24 0.44 -0.06
C MET A 143 -0.56 1.43 -1.00
N ALA A 144 -1.12 2.63 -1.14
CA ALA A 144 -0.64 3.68 -2.04
C ALA A 144 -0.62 5.04 -1.36
N GLY A 145 -1.75 5.73 -1.40
CA GLY A 145 -1.89 7.10 -0.91
C GLY A 145 -1.54 7.28 0.56
N ILE A 146 -1.67 6.25 1.39
CA ILE A 146 -1.24 6.32 2.80
C ILE A 146 0.27 6.58 2.93
N LEU A 147 1.09 5.95 2.07
CA LEU A 147 2.53 6.21 2.01
C LEU A 147 2.84 7.59 1.42
N ASP A 148 2.19 7.94 0.32
CA ASP A 148 2.41 9.21 -0.36
C ASP A 148 1.98 10.40 0.52
N THR A 149 0.87 10.25 1.24
CA THR A 149 0.42 11.20 2.26
C THR A 149 1.43 11.31 3.42
N ALA A 150 2.03 10.21 3.85
CA ALA A 150 3.05 10.24 4.90
C ALA A 150 4.30 11.03 4.46
N ARG A 151 4.75 10.88 3.22
CA ARG A 151 5.84 11.68 2.62
C ARG A 151 5.49 13.17 2.60
N TYR A 152 4.31 13.50 2.09
CA TYR A 152 3.83 14.89 2.03
C TYR A 152 3.78 15.53 3.43
N ARG A 153 3.25 14.82 4.42
CA ARG A 153 3.22 15.26 5.82
C ARG A 153 4.63 15.49 6.39
N ALA A 154 5.57 14.60 6.09
CA ALA A 154 6.95 14.74 6.54
C ALA A 154 7.63 15.98 5.94
N PHE A 155 7.46 16.24 4.66
CA PHE A 155 8.02 17.43 4.00
C PHE A 155 7.36 18.73 4.46
N LEU A 156 6.05 18.72 4.72
CA LEU A 156 5.36 19.85 5.34
C LEU A 156 5.87 20.12 6.76
N ALA A 157 6.06 19.06 7.56
CA ALA A 157 6.58 19.17 8.91
C ALA A 157 7.99 19.79 8.95
N GLU A 158 8.85 19.37 8.01
CA GLU A 158 10.20 19.95 7.82
C GLU A 158 10.11 21.43 7.47
N ALA A 159 9.29 21.80 6.49
CA ALA A 159 9.17 23.17 6.00
C ALA A 159 8.55 24.13 7.02
N LEU A 160 7.61 23.65 7.84
CA LEU A 160 6.92 24.43 8.86
C LEU A 160 7.58 24.37 10.25
N ASN A 161 8.64 23.54 10.38
CA ASN A 161 9.27 23.24 11.68
C ASN A 161 8.24 22.86 12.76
N THR A 162 7.32 21.93 12.41
CA THR A 162 6.23 21.46 13.28
C THR A 162 6.20 19.93 13.39
N SER A 163 5.43 19.41 14.33
CA SER A 163 5.26 17.98 14.49
C SER A 163 4.49 17.36 13.30
N PRO A 164 4.99 16.29 12.67
CA PRO A 164 4.22 15.58 11.63
C PRO A 164 2.94 14.92 12.19
N LYS A 165 2.78 14.81 13.52
CA LYS A 165 1.56 14.29 14.16
C LYS A 165 0.38 15.25 14.00
N ASP A 166 0.65 16.55 13.92
CA ASP A 166 -0.38 17.59 13.83
C ASP A 166 -0.85 17.82 12.38
N ILE A 167 -0.17 17.23 11.39
CA ILE A 167 -0.52 17.40 9.98
C ILE A 167 -1.50 16.34 9.55
N GLN A 168 -2.66 16.76 9.03
CA GLN A 168 -3.62 15.90 8.34
C GLN A 168 -3.62 16.28 6.86
N ALA A 169 -3.55 15.29 5.98
CA ALA A 169 -3.49 15.51 4.55
C ALA A 169 -4.15 14.36 3.79
N VAL A 170 -4.54 14.61 2.53
CA VAL A 170 -5.10 13.63 1.62
C VAL A 170 -4.41 13.74 0.27
N LEU A 171 -3.91 12.62 -0.23
CA LEU A 171 -3.44 12.45 -1.59
C LEU A 171 -4.31 11.40 -2.29
N MET A 172 -4.67 11.66 -3.54
CA MET A 172 -5.50 10.79 -4.36
C MET A 172 -4.77 10.38 -5.65
N GLY A 173 -5.46 9.63 -6.50
CA GLY A 173 -4.93 9.24 -7.82
C GLY A 173 -4.06 7.98 -7.80
N GLY A 174 -3.44 7.66 -8.93
CA GLY A 174 -2.52 6.53 -9.08
C GLY A 174 -1.25 6.71 -8.28
N HIS A 175 -0.67 5.60 -7.86
CA HIS A 175 0.58 5.59 -7.10
C HIS A 175 1.77 5.94 -8.01
N GLY A 176 2.45 7.06 -7.75
CA GLY A 176 3.60 7.55 -8.52
C GLY A 176 3.43 8.99 -8.99
N ASP A 177 3.97 9.33 -10.15
CA ASP A 177 4.07 10.71 -10.63
C ASP A 177 2.68 11.36 -10.91
N THR A 178 1.63 10.55 -11.06
CA THR A 178 0.27 11.02 -11.34
C THR A 178 -0.58 11.24 -10.08
N MET A 179 -0.01 11.08 -8.88
CA MET A 179 -0.72 11.35 -7.63
C MET A 179 -1.22 12.79 -7.55
N VAL A 180 -2.34 12.99 -6.88
CA VAL A 180 -3.04 14.28 -6.75
C VAL A 180 -3.06 14.70 -5.29
N PRO A 181 -2.07 15.47 -4.82
CA PRO A 181 -2.10 16.11 -3.51
C PRO A 181 -3.22 17.14 -3.44
N LEU A 182 -3.89 17.20 -2.29
CA LEU A 182 -5.01 18.12 -2.07
C LEU A 182 -4.68 19.12 -0.95
N PRO A 183 -4.00 20.24 -1.24
CA PRO A 183 -3.68 21.27 -0.25
C PRO A 183 -4.92 21.81 0.49
N ARG A 184 -6.06 21.89 -0.18
CA ARG A 184 -7.33 22.33 0.38
C ARG A 184 -7.86 21.41 1.49
N TYR A 185 -7.46 20.13 1.46
CA TYR A 185 -7.77 19.12 2.48
C TYR A 185 -6.58 18.84 3.39
N THR A 186 -5.60 19.76 3.42
CA THR A 186 -4.40 19.63 4.26
C THR A 186 -4.44 20.66 5.37
N THR A 187 -4.34 20.20 6.61
CA THR A 187 -4.34 21.07 7.80
C THR A 187 -3.20 20.72 8.74
N VAL A 188 -2.81 21.69 9.56
CA VAL A 188 -1.88 21.54 10.69
C VAL A 188 -2.65 21.91 11.94
N ALA A 189 -2.95 20.94 12.80
CA ALA A 189 -3.79 21.11 13.99
C ALA A 189 -5.13 21.83 13.69
N GLY A 190 -5.73 21.55 12.52
CA GLY A 190 -6.97 22.15 12.06
C GLY A 190 -6.83 23.47 11.31
N ILE A 191 -5.64 24.07 11.25
CA ILE A 191 -5.38 25.29 10.47
C ILE A 191 -5.08 24.87 9.02
N PRO A 192 -5.75 25.46 8.01
CA PRO A 192 -5.45 25.18 6.61
C PRO A 192 -3.97 25.44 6.29
N VAL A 193 -3.31 24.50 5.61
CA VAL A 193 -1.89 24.64 5.28
C VAL A 193 -1.59 25.88 4.43
N THR A 194 -2.57 26.32 3.64
CA THR A 194 -2.49 27.51 2.79
C THR A 194 -2.41 28.83 3.58
N GLU A 195 -2.74 28.82 4.87
CA GLU A 195 -2.56 29.96 5.77
C GLU A 195 -1.18 29.99 6.44
N LEU A 196 -0.47 28.86 6.41
CA LEU A 196 0.79 28.68 7.15
C LEU A 196 2.04 28.70 6.25
N ILE A 197 1.88 28.49 4.95
CA ILE A 197 2.99 28.41 4.00
C ILE A 197 2.64 29.11 2.69
N GLU A 198 3.61 29.83 2.14
CA GLU A 198 3.47 30.50 0.84
C GLU A 198 3.24 29.50 -0.28
N LYS A 199 2.42 29.89 -1.27
CA LYS A 199 2.00 29.01 -2.37
C LYS A 199 3.18 28.37 -3.11
N ASP A 200 4.21 29.14 -3.46
CA ASP A 200 5.35 28.62 -4.21
C ASP A 200 6.14 27.56 -3.44
N LYS A 201 6.24 27.69 -2.12
CA LYS A 201 6.86 26.68 -1.26
C LYS A 201 5.99 25.43 -1.15
N LEU A 202 4.68 25.62 -1.05
CA LEU A 202 3.73 24.50 -1.02
C LEU A 202 3.75 23.71 -2.33
N ASP A 203 3.76 24.39 -3.47
CA ASP A 203 3.87 23.79 -4.79
C ASP A 203 5.19 23.00 -4.95
N ALA A 204 6.30 23.52 -4.45
CA ALA A 204 7.58 22.81 -4.45
C ALA A 204 7.55 21.53 -3.59
N ILE A 205 6.86 21.55 -2.44
CA ILE A 205 6.66 20.36 -1.59
C ILE A 205 5.78 19.33 -2.29
N VAL A 206 4.72 19.75 -2.96
CA VAL A 206 3.86 18.89 -3.77
C VAL A 206 4.68 18.17 -4.84
N GLU A 207 5.50 18.90 -5.60
CA GLU A 207 6.35 18.31 -6.64
C GLU A 207 7.43 17.38 -6.08
N ARG A 208 8.04 17.72 -4.92
CA ARG A 208 8.98 16.82 -4.22
C ARG A 208 8.28 15.53 -3.77
N THR A 209 7.04 15.63 -3.30
CA THR A 209 6.24 14.47 -2.86
C THR A 209 6.03 13.49 -4.01
N LYS A 210 5.63 13.97 -5.19
CA LYS A 210 5.46 13.15 -6.40
C LYS A 210 6.74 12.40 -6.77
N LYS A 211 7.89 13.05 -6.62
CA LYS A 211 9.22 12.49 -6.93
C LYS A 211 9.89 11.76 -5.76
N GLY A 212 9.24 11.70 -4.60
CA GLY A 212 9.83 11.19 -3.36
C GLY A 212 10.32 9.74 -3.42
N GLY A 213 9.69 8.89 -4.22
CA GLY A 213 10.18 7.54 -4.48
C GLY A 213 11.53 7.53 -5.21
N GLY A 214 11.65 8.35 -6.26
CA GLY A 214 12.88 8.51 -7.04
C GLY A 214 14.00 9.16 -6.23
N GLU A 215 13.70 10.15 -5.38
CA GLU A 215 14.67 10.77 -4.45
C GLU A 215 15.35 9.71 -3.57
N LEU A 216 14.57 8.79 -2.98
CA LEU A 216 15.10 7.72 -2.14
C LEU A 216 15.94 6.73 -2.95
N VAL A 217 15.52 6.35 -4.16
CA VAL A 217 16.30 5.48 -5.03
C VAL A 217 17.65 6.11 -5.38
N ASN A 218 17.70 7.42 -5.64
CA ASN A 218 18.95 8.12 -5.93
C ASN A 218 19.88 8.16 -4.71
N LEU A 219 19.33 8.28 -3.50
CA LEU A 219 20.13 8.33 -2.25
C LEU A 219 20.60 6.94 -1.80
N MET A 220 19.75 5.92 -1.92
CA MET A 220 19.98 4.61 -1.33
C MET A 220 20.41 3.52 -2.33
N GLY A 221 20.30 3.81 -3.64
CA GLY A 221 20.52 2.82 -4.69
C GLY A 221 19.42 1.75 -4.80
N THR A 222 18.35 1.89 -4.01
CA THR A 222 17.23 0.95 -3.96
C THR A 222 15.95 1.65 -3.50
N SER A 223 14.79 0.99 -3.68
CA SER A 223 13.50 1.52 -3.22
C SER A 223 13.42 1.63 -1.71
N ALA A 224 12.60 2.56 -1.21
CA ALA A 224 12.26 2.68 0.20
C ALA A 224 11.63 1.39 0.75
N TRP A 225 11.84 1.10 2.03
CA TRP A 225 11.21 -0.05 2.70
C TRP A 225 10.64 0.26 4.09
N TYR A 226 11.23 1.17 4.87
CA TYR A 226 10.72 1.50 6.21
C TYR A 226 9.32 2.12 6.16
N ALA A 227 9.15 3.20 5.38
CA ALA A 227 7.87 3.89 5.29
C ALA A 227 6.76 3.04 4.64
N PRO A 228 6.98 2.32 3.52
CA PRO A 228 5.95 1.43 2.96
C PRO A 228 5.61 0.27 3.89
N GLY A 229 6.57 -0.33 4.59
CA GLY A 229 6.30 -1.37 5.59
C GLY A 229 5.46 -0.85 6.76
N ALA A 230 5.80 0.33 7.29
CA ALA A 230 5.02 0.98 8.35
C ALA A 230 3.61 1.39 7.88
N ALA A 231 3.45 1.87 6.63
CA ALA A 231 2.17 2.22 6.05
C ALA A 231 1.24 0.99 5.93
N ALA A 232 1.76 -0.13 5.43
CA ALA A 232 1.02 -1.39 5.36
C ALA A 232 0.63 -1.88 6.76
N ALA A 233 1.54 -1.84 7.72
CA ALA A 233 1.25 -2.20 9.12
C ALA A 233 0.18 -1.30 9.75
N GLN A 234 0.12 -0.02 9.41
CA GLN A 234 -0.93 0.90 9.86
C GLN A 234 -2.30 0.51 9.29
N MET A 235 -2.37 0.05 8.04
CA MET A 235 -3.62 -0.48 7.46
C MET A 235 -4.04 -1.77 8.16
N VAL A 236 -3.11 -2.69 8.42
CA VAL A 236 -3.37 -3.90 9.20
C VAL A 236 -3.93 -3.55 10.59
N GLU A 237 -3.34 -2.59 11.30
CA GLU A 237 -3.82 -2.15 12.60
C GLU A 237 -5.26 -1.63 12.55
N ALA A 238 -5.59 -0.82 11.52
CA ALA A 238 -6.95 -0.30 11.36
C ALA A 238 -7.99 -1.41 11.18
N ILE A 239 -7.62 -2.49 10.49
CA ILE A 239 -8.47 -3.66 10.25
C ILE A 239 -8.62 -4.50 11.53
N VAL A 240 -7.51 -4.94 12.10
CA VAL A 240 -7.54 -5.90 13.22
C VAL A 240 -8.15 -5.31 14.49
N LYS A 241 -7.97 -3.99 14.70
CA LYS A 241 -8.58 -3.24 15.81
C LYS A 241 -9.93 -2.61 15.46
N ASP A 242 -10.43 -2.80 14.26
CA ASP A 242 -11.69 -2.21 13.78
C ASP A 242 -11.77 -0.69 13.99
N GLN A 243 -10.68 0.02 13.67
CA GLN A 243 -10.55 1.44 14.05
C GLN A 243 -11.38 2.40 13.21
N LYS A 244 -11.95 1.97 12.08
CA LYS A 244 -12.73 2.82 11.16
C LYS A 244 -11.94 4.06 10.71
N ARG A 245 -10.64 3.89 10.48
CA ARG A 245 -9.75 4.97 10.05
C ARG A 245 -10.03 5.36 8.60
N ILE A 246 -9.90 6.64 8.33
CA ILE A 246 -9.94 7.16 6.95
C ILE A 246 -8.50 7.24 6.43
N PHE A 247 -8.23 6.47 5.37
CA PHE A 247 -6.94 6.46 4.68
C PHE A 247 -7.14 6.56 3.17
N PRO A 248 -6.24 7.22 2.44
CA PRO A 248 -6.19 7.09 0.99
C PRO A 248 -5.57 5.72 0.63
N CYS A 249 -6.40 4.85 0.05
CA CYS A 249 -6.01 3.52 -0.40
C CYS A 249 -6.38 3.35 -1.88
N CYS A 250 -5.67 2.47 -2.58
CA CYS A 250 -6.04 2.06 -3.93
C CYS A 250 -7.25 1.13 -3.84
N ALA A 251 -8.42 1.61 -4.25
CA ALA A 251 -9.73 0.96 -4.15
C ALA A 251 -10.39 0.80 -5.51
N TRP A 252 -11.26 -0.20 -5.65
CA TRP A 252 -12.08 -0.44 -6.84
C TRP A 252 -13.23 0.55 -6.90
N LEU A 253 -13.30 1.37 -7.95
CA LEU A 253 -14.35 2.37 -8.14
C LEU A 253 -15.44 1.83 -9.07
N GLN A 254 -16.69 2.09 -8.71
CA GLN A 254 -17.89 1.67 -9.44
C GLN A 254 -18.90 2.80 -9.67
N GLY A 255 -18.43 4.03 -9.76
CA GLY A 255 -19.21 5.23 -10.00
C GLY A 255 -18.71 6.44 -9.23
N GLU A 256 -17.94 6.23 -8.18
CA GLU A 256 -17.38 7.29 -7.35
C GLU A 256 -16.47 8.19 -8.19
N TYR A 257 -16.55 9.49 -7.97
CA TYR A 257 -15.85 10.51 -8.76
C TYR A 257 -16.15 10.47 -10.28
N GLY A 258 -17.26 9.81 -10.68
CA GLY A 258 -17.60 9.59 -12.09
C GLY A 258 -16.69 8.55 -12.79
N LEU A 259 -15.95 7.76 -12.02
CA LEU A 259 -15.02 6.73 -12.50
C LEU A 259 -15.61 5.33 -12.28
N LYS A 260 -15.35 4.41 -13.20
CA LYS A 260 -15.86 3.05 -13.13
C LYS A 260 -14.84 2.05 -13.65
N ASP A 261 -14.87 0.85 -13.08
CA ASP A 261 -14.05 -0.28 -13.47
C ASP A 261 -12.53 0.05 -13.43
N ILE A 262 -12.10 0.67 -12.32
CA ILE A 262 -10.72 1.08 -12.12
C ILE A 262 -10.31 0.97 -10.64
N TYR A 263 -9.08 0.52 -10.39
CA TYR A 263 -8.41 0.69 -9.10
C TYR A 263 -7.70 2.03 -9.06
N LEU A 264 -8.04 2.86 -8.07
CA LEU A 264 -7.46 4.20 -7.95
C LEU A 264 -7.35 4.61 -6.47
N GLY A 265 -6.35 5.42 -6.14
CA GLY A 265 -6.16 5.97 -4.81
C GLY A 265 -7.24 6.98 -4.43
N VAL A 266 -8.06 6.65 -3.44
CA VAL A 266 -9.16 7.49 -2.92
C VAL A 266 -9.27 7.35 -1.41
N PRO A 267 -9.86 8.33 -0.69
CA PRO A 267 -10.13 8.18 0.73
C PRO A 267 -11.15 7.08 0.99
N VAL A 268 -10.79 6.13 1.87
CA VAL A 268 -11.67 5.04 2.27
C VAL A 268 -11.77 4.94 3.79
N LYS A 269 -12.90 4.48 4.29
CA LYS A 269 -13.04 4.07 5.68
C LYS A 269 -12.59 2.60 5.81
N LEU A 270 -11.53 2.38 6.55
CA LEU A 270 -10.92 1.07 6.72
C LEU A 270 -11.20 0.52 8.12
N GLY A 271 -11.84 -0.64 8.16
CA GLY A 271 -12.21 -1.34 9.38
C GLY A 271 -12.14 -2.85 9.23
N ARG A 272 -12.76 -3.59 10.14
CA ARG A 272 -12.67 -5.06 10.22
C ARG A 272 -13.12 -5.80 8.96
N LYS A 273 -13.99 -5.19 8.16
CA LYS A 273 -14.48 -5.78 6.91
C LYS A 273 -13.65 -5.40 5.68
N GLY A 274 -12.51 -4.72 5.87
CA GLY A 274 -11.74 -4.11 4.79
C GLY A 274 -12.22 -2.70 4.51
N ILE A 275 -12.41 -2.33 3.26
CA ILE A 275 -13.01 -1.05 2.87
C ILE A 275 -14.51 -1.09 3.17
N GLU A 276 -14.97 -0.27 4.09
CA GLU A 276 -16.38 -0.20 4.47
C GLU A 276 -17.13 0.93 3.77
N GLU A 277 -16.41 1.93 3.29
CA GLU A 277 -16.96 3.08 2.58
C GLU A 277 -15.86 3.75 1.76
N ILE A 278 -16.17 4.16 0.54
CA ILE A 278 -15.39 5.11 -0.25
C ILE A 278 -15.96 6.51 0.02
N ILE A 279 -15.11 7.45 0.42
CA ILE A 279 -15.52 8.80 0.78
C ILE A 279 -15.30 9.71 -0.41
N GLU A 280 -16.38 10.26 -0.97
CA GLU A 280 -16.31 11.23 -2.06
C GLU A 280 -16.08 12.65 -1.52
N LEU A 281 -14.91 13.21 -1.80
CA LEU A 281 -14.59 14.59 -1.49
C LEU A 281 -15.21 15.54 -2.53
N LYS A 282 -15.60 16.72 -2.10
CA LYS A 282 -16.07 17.79 -3.01
C LYS A 282 -14.86 18.44 -3.67
N LEU A 283 -14.41 17.86 -4.77
CA LEU A 283 -13.29 18.37 -5.56
C LEU A 283 -13.70 19.61 -6.37
N THR A 284 -12.74 20.51 -6.59
CA THR A 284 -12.91 21.59 -7.60
C THR A 284 -12.81 20.99 -9.01
N SER A 285 -13.20 21.76 -10.02
CA SER A 285 -13.08 21.33 -11.43
C SER A 285 -11.63 20.94 -11.79
N ASP A 286 -10.65 21.70 -11.30
CA ASP A 286 -9.23 21.46 -11.56
C ASP A 286 -8.74 20.19 -10.84
N GLU A 287 -9.09 20.01 -9.57
CA GLU A 287 -8.78 18.79 -8.80
C GLU A 287 -9.40 17.55 -9.43
N MET A 288 -10.66 17.65 -9.91
CA MET A 288 -11.35 16.57 -10.62
C MET A 288 -10.65 16.25 -11.96
N ALA A 289 -10.25 17.27 -12.73
CA ALA A 289 -9.52 17.08 -13.97
C ALA A 289 -8.18 16.37 -13.75
N LEU A 290 -7.44 16.73 -12.67
CA LEU A 290 -6.21 16.04 -12.28
C LEU A 290 -6.47 14.57 -11.90
N LEU A 291 -7.54 14.30 -11.15
CA LEU A 291 -7.91 12.93 -10.76
C LEU A 291 -8.26 12.08 -11.98
N HIS A 292 -9.04 12.62 -12.94
CA HIS A 292 -9.40 11.94 -14.17
C HIS A 292 -8.18 11.71 -15.08
N SER A 293 -7.24 12.66 -15.15
CA SER A 293 -5.97 12.47 -15.87
C SER A 293 -5.14 11.35 -15.25
N SER A 294 -5.08 11.31 -13.91
CA SER A 294 -4.43 10.22 -13.18
C SER A 294 -5.09 8.87 -13.45
N ALA A 295 -6.44 8.83 -13.43
CA ALA A 295 -7.21 7.63 -13.73
C ALA A 295 -6.95 7.11 -15.15
N THR A 296 -6.85 8.01 -16.15
CA THR A 296 -6.50 7.63 -17.52
C THR A 296 -5.14 6.90 -17.58
N SER A 297 -4.13 7.44 -16.89
CA SER A 297 -2.79 6.83 -16.85
C SER A 297 -2.80 5.45 -16.17
N VAL A 298 -3.61 5.27 -15.12
CA VAL A 298 -3.78 3.97 -14.46
C VAL A 298 -4.50 2.99 -15.37
N LYS A 299 -5.57 3.44 -16.04
CA LYS A 299 -6.36 2.59 -16.95
C LYS A 299 -5.52 2.06 -18.10
N GLU A 300 -4.68 2.89 -18.70
CA GLU A 300 -3.74 2.46 -19.75
C GLU A 300 -2.87 1.28 -19.30
N VAL A 301 -2.43 1.28 -18.04
CA VAL A 301 -1.60 0.18 -17.50
C VAL A 301 -2.43 -1.05 -17.14
N MET A 302 -3.68 -0.87 -16.68
CA MET A 302 -4.62 -1.98 -16.47
C MET A 302 -4.95 -2.66 -17.81
N ASP A 303 -5.17 -1.90 -18.88
CA ASP A 303 -5.43 -2.43 -20.23
C ASP A 303 -4.26 -3.26 -20.77
N VAL A 304 -3.01 -2.91 -20.43
CA VAL A 304 -1.83 -3.77 -20.73
C VAL A 304 -1.97 -5.14 -20.08
N LEU A 305 -2.37 -5.19 -18.80
CA LEU A 305 -2.58 -6.46 -18.10
C LEU A 305 -3.74 -7.28 -18.71
N ASP A 306 -4.85 -6.62 -19.04
CA ASP A 306 -6.01 -7.28 -19.66
C ASP A 306 -5.64 -7.91 -21.01
N ASN A 307 -4.86 -7.20 -21.82
CA ASN A 307 -4.36 -7.70 -23.11
C ASN A 307 -3.39 -8.89 -22.94
N MET A 308 -2.57 -8.90 -21.89
CA MET A 308 -1.72 -10.03 -21.54
C MET A 308 -2.54 -11.25 -21.09
N GLY A 309 -3.62 -11.06 -20.33
CA GLY A 309 -4.52 -12.13 -19.88
C GLY A 309 -5.25 -12.83 -21.01
N ALA A 310 -5.50 -12.14 -22.12
CA ALA A 310 -6.04 -12.75 -23.35
C ALA A 310 -5.02 -13.64 -24.08
N ALA A 311 -3.73 -13.44 -23.84
CA ALA A 311 -2.65 -14.24 -24.43
C ALA A 311 -2.20 -15.44 -23.55
N VAL A 312 -2.70 -15.55 -22.31
CA VAL A 312 -2.28 -16.54 -21.28
C VAL A 312 -3.43 -17.49 -20.90
N LYS A 313 -4.52 -17.51 -21.70
CA LYS A 313 -5.61 -18.50 -21.56
C LYS A 313 -5.30 -19.76 -22.33
#